data_14e820b8a9d9ea604cfba0cbfa6188e4
#
_entry.id   14e820b8a9d9ea604cfba0cbfa6188e4
#
_cell.length_a   1.000
_cell.length_b   1.000
_cell.length_c   1.000
_cell.angle_alpha   90.00
_cell.angle_beta   90.00
_cell.angle_gamma   90.00
#
_symmetry.space_group_name_H-M   'P 1'
#
loop_
_entity.id
_entity.type
_entity.pdbx_description
1 polymer ?
#
loop_
_entity_poly.entity_id
_entity_poly.type
_entity_poly.pdbx_seq_one_letter_code
_entity_poly.pdbx_strand_id
1 'polypeptide(L)'
;MNYEVTGMSVRDLYRRVKNGQIILESKYLTKATTSNEKLLLRGVLSGVPFPTIVLLRESKGYRVLLGRELLSVLVSLLNSSVYEGLDDIDKFMLMRHCFYVNIVTDRGSVDTVKEVFERF
;
A
#
# COMPACT_ATOMS: atom_id res chain seq x y z
N MET A 1 3.82 3.02 23.00
CA MET A 1 4.03 3.04 21.53
C MET A 1 3.37 4.27 20.94
N ASN A 2 4.08 5.02 20.13
CA ASN A 2 3.55 6.19 19.45
C ASN A 2 3.18 5.82 18.01
N TYR A 3 1.94 6.06 17.64
CA TYR A 3 1.47 5.81 16.30
C TYR A 3 0.36 6.78 15.90
N GLU A 4 0.18 6.94 14.60
CA GLU A 4 -0.90 7.70 14.01
C GLU A 4 -1.70 6.80 13.09
N VAL A 5 -3.03 6.96 13.07
CA VAL A 5 -3.90 6.26 12.12
C VAL A 5 -4.41 7.29 11.12
N THR A 6 -4.25 6.99 9.84
CA THR A 6 -4.71 7.89 8.78
C THR A 6 -5.23 7.07 7.59
N GLY A 7 -5.92 7.75 6.69
CA GLY A 7 -6.29 7.20 5.40
C GLY A 7 -5.38 7.79 4.33
N MET A 8 -4.89 6.94 3.43
CA MET A 8 -4.15 7.39 2.25
C MET A 8 -4.82 6.85 1.00
N SER A 9 -5.08 7.72 0.03
CA SER A 9 -5.64 7.30 -1.24
C SER A 9 -4.62 6.48 -2.04
N VAL A 10 -5.13 5.67 -2.97
CA VAL A 10 -4.29 4.96 -3.94
C VAL A 10 -3.35 5.93 -4.65
N ARG A 11 -3.88 7.06 -5.09
CA ARG A 11 -3.10 8.10 -5.75
C ARG A 11 -1.96 8.60 -4.86
N ASP A 12 -2.24 8.83 -3.59
CA ASP A 12 -1.26 9.33 -2.63
C ASP A 12 -0.17 8.30 -2.36
N LEU A 13 -0.58 7.06 -2.10
CA LEU A 13 0.36 5.95 -1.87
C LEU A 13 1.27 5.75 -3.08
N TYR A 14 0.70 5.69 -4.28
CA TYR A 14 1.46 5.52 -5.51
C TYR A 14 2.49 6.64 -5.70
N ARG A 15 2.07 7.89 -5.52
CA ARG A 15 2.96 9.05 -5.64
C ARG A 15 4.09 8.98 -4.64
N ARG A 16 3.80 8.61 -3.38
CA ARG A 16 4.82 8.51 -2.32
C ARG A 16 5.81 7.40 -2.57
N VAL A 17 5.37 6.28 -3.13
CA VAL A 17 6.29 5.20 -3.53
C VAL A 17 7.16 5.67 -4.69
N LYS A 18 6.58 6.32 -5.68
CA LYS A 18 7.33 6.78 -6.87
C LYS A 18 8.38 7.82 -6.55
N ASN A 19 8.11 8.73 -5.62
CA ASN A 19 9.07 9.79 -5.28
C ASN A 19 10.02 9.40 -4.14
N GLY A 20 9.96 8.14 -3.67
CA GLY A 20 10.86 7.63 -2.64
C GLY A 20 10.48 7.98 -1.21
N GLN A 21 9.33 8.62 -0.97
CA GLN A 21 8.86 8.90 0.39
C GLN A 21 8.43 7.63 1.13
N ILE A 22 7.84 6.68 0.42
CA ILE A 22 7.62 5.33 0.95
C ILE A 22 8.63 4.42 0.27
N ILE A 23 9.49 3.81 1.09
CA ILE A 23 10.58 2.96 0.61
C ILE A 23 10.03 1.56 0.40
N LEU A 24 9.91 1.19 -0.88
CA LEU A 24 9.51 -0.15 -1.30
C LEU A 24 10.64 -0.74 -2.13
N GLU A 25 11.23 -1.82 -1.64
CA GLU A 25 12.37 -2.45 -2.30
C GLU A 25 11.97 -3.00 -3.67
N SER A 26 12.83 -2.80 -4.67
CA SER A 26 12.56 -3.18 -6.06
C SER A 26 12.26 -4.68 -6.23
N LYS A 27 12.80 -5.54 -5.38
CA LYS A 27 12.52 -6.97 -5.41
C LYS A 27 11.04 -7.32 -5.22
N TYR A 28 10.27 -6.45 -4.57
CA TYR A 28 8.84 -6.64 -4.40
C TYR A 28 8.04 -6.17 -5.61
N LEU A 29 8.58 -5.22 -6.38
CA LEU A 29 7.89 -4.65 -7.55
C LEU A 29 7.78 -5.62 -8.72
N THR A 30 8.64 -6.64 -8.78
CA THR A 30 8.71 -7.56 -9.90
C THR A 30 7.89 -8.83 -9.72
N LYS A 31 7.28 -9.03 -8.55
CA LYS A 31 6.58 -10.27 -8.21
C LYS A 31 5.07 -10.26 -8.45
N ALA A 32 4.51 -9.11 -8.80
CA ALA A 32 3.07 -9.01 -9.01
C ALA A 32 2.66 -9.66 -10.33
N THR A 33 1.60 -10.47 -10.28
CA THR A 33 1.04 -11.13 -11.45
C THR A 33 -0.20 -10.38 -11.92
N THR A 34 -0.57 -10.58 -13.20
CA THR A 34 -1.82 -10.03 -13.75
C THR A 34 -3.03 -10.50 -12.95
N SER A 35 -3.02 -11.74 -12.48
CA SER A 35 -4.10 -12.27 -11.64
C SER A 35 -4.23 -11.50 -10.33
N ASN A 36 -3.12 -11.19 -9.67
CA ASN A 36 -3.13 -10.40 -8.42
C ASN A 36 -3.55 -8.96 -8.68
N GLU A 37 -3.13 -8.36 -9.78
CA GLU A 37 -3.56 -7.02 -10.17
C GLU A 37 -5.08 -6.95 -10.37
N LYS A 38 -5.65 -7.92 -11.07
CA LYS A 38 -7.10 -8.00 -11.28
C LYS A 38 -7.86 -8.25 -9.99
N LEU A 39 -7.32 -9.07 -9.10
CA LEU A 39 -7.93 -9.34 -7.80
C LEU A 39 -7.98 -8.07 -6.95
N LEU A 40 -6.88 -7.33 -6.89
CA LEU A 40 -6.80 -6.07 -6.16
C LEU A 40 -7.82 -5.06 -6.73
N LEU A 41 -7.84 -4.91 -8.03
CA LEU A 41 -8.76 -4.00 -8.70
C LEU A 41 -10.23 -4.35 -8.38
N ARG A 42 -10.58 -5.63 -8.49
CA ARG A 42 -11.92 -6.10 -8.19
C ARG A 42 -12.30 -5.83 -6.73
N GLY A 43 -11.36 -6.05 -5.80
CA GLY A 43 -11.57 -5.77 -4.39
C GLY A 43 -11.81 -4.29 -4.12
N VAL A 44 -11.02 -3.41 -4.71
CA VAL A 44 -11.17 -1.96 -4.57
C VAL A 44 -12.53 -1.51 -5.12
N LEU A 45 -12.88 -1.91 -6.32
CA LEU A 45 -14.12 -1.48 -6.96
C LEU A 45 -15.36 -2.04 -6.26
N SER A 46 -15.24 -3.18 -5.58
CA SER A 46 -16.33 -3.80 -4.81
C SER A 46 -16.42 -3.30 -3.38
N GLY A 47 -15.48 -2.46 -2.92
CA GLY A 47 -15.47 -1.95 -1.55
C GLY A 47 -15.07 -2.97 -0.50
N VAL A 48 -14.31 -4.00 -0.87
CA VAL A 48 -13.81 -5.01 0.07
C VAL A 48 -12.84 -4.36 1.05
N PRO A 49 -12.93 -4.64 2.37
CA PRO A 49 -11.95 -4.12 3.32
C PRO A 49 -10.59 -4.80 3.11
N PHE A 50 -9.54 -3.99 3.10
CA PHE A 50 -8.17 -4.46 2.95
C PHE A 50 -7.43 -4.43 4.28
N PRO A 51 -6.38 -5.28 4.43
CA PRO A 51 -5.51 -5.20 5.60
C PRO A 51 -4.87 -3.82 5.74
N THR A 52 -4.63 -3.43 6.98
CA THR A 52 -3.97 -2.16 7.30
C THR A 52 -2.51 -2.19 6.85
N ILE A 53 -2.06 -1.10 6.24
CA ILE A 53 -0.66 -0.87 5.92
C ILE A 53 -0.01 -0.26 7.16
N VAL A 54 1.17 -0.74 7.54
CA VAL A 54 1.93 -0.20 8.67
C VAL A 54 3.26 0.34 8.18
N LEU A 55 3.50 1.61 8.45
CA LEU A 55 4.71 2.32 8.06
C LEU A 55 5.48 2.75 9.31
N LEU A 56 6.80 2.76 9.21
CA LEU A 56 7.68 3.35 10.22
C LEU A 56 8.19 4.69 9.69
N ARG A 57 7.95 5.76 10.46
CA ARG A 57 8.49 7.09 10.12
C ARG A 57 10.00 7.11 10.37
N GLU A 58 10.75 7.51 9.36
CA GLU A 58 12.19 7.70 9.43
C GLU A 58 12.54 9.11 8.96
N SER A 59 13.80 9.52 9.13
CA SER A 59 14.22 10.88 8.79
C SER A 59 14.03 11.25 7.32
N LYS A 60 14.07 10.25 6.43
CA LYS A 60 13.96 10.48 4.97
C LYS A 60 12.68 9.94 4.36
N GLY A 61 11.69 9.58 5.17
CA GLY A 61 10.44 9.05 4.67
C GLY A 61 9.92 7.89 5.52
N TYR A 62 9.25 6.94 4.88
CA TYR A 62 8.59 5.84 5.57
C TYR A 62 9.12 4.51 5.07
N ARG A 63 9.43 3.61 6.02
CA ARG A 63 9.72 2.22 5.71
C ARG A 63 8.46 1.39 5.91
N VAL A 64 8.18 0.46 5.00
CA VAL A 64 7.03 -0.42 5.10
C VAL A 64 7.34 -1.54 6.09
N LEU A 65 6.54 -1.64 7.15
CA LEU A 65 6.61 -2.76 8.10
C LEU A 65 5.65 -3.88 7.69
N LEU A 66 4.43 -3.53 7.29
CA LEU A 66 3.42 -4.46 6.81
C LEU A 66 2.72 -3.86 5.60
N GLY A 67 2.35 -4.72 4.64
CA GLY A 67 1.66 -4.31 3.44
C GLY A 67 2.54 -4.16 2.21
N ARG A 68 3.77 -4.70 2.24
CA ARG A 68 4.69 -4.65 1.09
C ARG A 68 4.09 -5.28 -0.15
N GLU A 69 3.47 -6.45 0.01
CA GLU A 69 2.86 -7.16 -1.12
C GLU A 69 1.69 -6.36 -1.70
N LEU A 70 0.84 -5.81 -0.84
CA LEU A 70 -0.27 -4.97 -1.27
C LEU A 70 0.22 -3.76 -2.06
N LEU A 71 1.20 -3.04 -1.53
CA LEU A 71 1.78 -1.87 -2.20
C LEU A 71 2.45 -2.26 -3.52
N SER A 72 3.15 -3.39 -3.55
CA SER A 72 3.80 -3.89 -4.76
C SER A 72 2.77 -4.18 -5.87
N VAL A 73 1.69 -4.88 -5.52
CA VAL A 73 0.61 -5.17 -6.48
C VAL A 73 -0.06 -3.88 -6.94
N LEU A 74 -0.28 -2.93 -6.02
CA LEU A 74 -0.87 -1.64 -6.35
C LEU A 74 -0.04 -0.86 -7.37
N VAL A 75 1.27 -0.77 -7.15
CA VAL A 75 2.19 -0.09 -8.08
C VAL A 75 2.21 -0.80 -9.42
N SER A 76 2.26 -2.13 -9.41
CA SER A 76 2.23 -2.93 -10.64
C SER A 76 0.94 -2.71 -11.41
N LEU A 77 -0.21 -2.72 -10.73
CA LEU A 77 -1.51 -2.47 -11.34
C LEU A 77 -1.55 -1.13 -12.07
N LEU A 78 -1.10 -0.06 -11.41
CA LEU A 78 -1.14 1.30 -11.97
C LEU A 78 -0.20 1.48 -13.16
N ASN A 79 0.79 0.61 -13.30
CA ASN A 79 1.73 0.60 -14.44
C ASN A 79 1.38 -0.45 -15.50
N SER A 80 0.22 -1.11 -15.38
CA SER A 80 -0.12 -2.26 -16.22
C SER A 80 -1.16 -1.92 -17.29
N SER A 81 -1.30 -2.84 -18.25
CA SER A 81 -2.37 -2.77 -19.24
C SER A 81 -3.76 -2.95 -18.63
N VAL A 82 -3.86 -3.59 -17.48
CA VAL A 82 -5.13 -3.71 -16.75
C VAL A 82 -5.67 -2.33 -16.39
N TYR A 83 -4.82 -1.47 -15.82
CA TYR A 83 -5.20 -0.09 -15.51
C TYR A 83 -5.50 0.72 -16.78
N GLU A 84 -4.63 0.62 -17.79
CA GLU A 84 -4.81 1.32 -19.05
C GLU A 84 -6.14 1.00 -19.72
N GLY A 85 -6.62 -0.23 -19.59
CA GLY A 85 -7.87 -0.68 -20.19
C GLY A 85 -9.14 -0.26 -19.44
N LEU A 86 -9.02 0.37 -18.27
CA LEU A 86 -10.18 0.82 -17.52
C LEU A 86 -10.81 2.07 -18.14
N ASP A 87 -12.12 2.22 -17.97
CA ASP A 87 -12.78 3.46 -18.31
C ASP A 87 -12.42 4.57 -17.29
N ASP A 88 -12.78 5.81 -17.61
CA ASP A 88 -12.41 6.97 -16.76
C ASP A 88 -13.06 6.91 -15.38
N ILE A 89 -14.27 6.36 -15.30
CA ILE A 89 -14.98 6.23 -14.01
C ILE A 89 -14.23 5.26 -13.10
N ASP A 90 -13.87 4.10 -13.60
CA ASP A 90 -13.15 3.09 -12.81
C ASP A 90 -11.75 3.55 -12.43
N LYS A 91 -11.05 4.24 -13.33
CA LYS A 91 -9.76 4.88 -13.00
C LYS A 91 -9.91 5.87 -11.86
N PHE A 92 -10.93 6.71 -11.90
CA PHE A 92 -11.21 7.68 -10.85
C PHE A 92 -11.53 7.01 -9.53
N MET A 93 -12.40 5.99 -9.54
CA MET A 93 -12.77 5.25 -8.34
C MET A 93 -11.57 4.54 -7.71
N LEU A 94 -10.71 3.94 -8.52
CA LEU A 94 -9.49 3.30 -8.04
C LEU A 94 -8.55 4.32 -7.40
N MET A 95 -8.28 5.43 -8.04
CA MET A 95 -7.30 6.42 -7.57
C MET A 95 -7.74 7.13 -6.29
N ARG A 96 -9.03 7.28 -6.05
CA ARG A 96 -9.57 7.92 -4.85
C ARG A 96 -9.79 6.96 -3.68
N HIS A 97 -9.73 5.65 -3.92
CA HIS A 97 -9.92 4.67 -2.83
C HIS A 97 -8.86 4.87 -1.76
N CYS A 98 -9.28 4.84 -0.48
CA CYS A 98 -8.38 5.05 0.64
C CYS A 98 -8.11 3.75 1.38
N PHE A 99 -6.83 3.52 1.70
CA PHE A 99 -6.40 2.46 2.58
C PHE A 99 -6.14 3.04 3.99
N TYR A 100 -6.41 2.25 5.01
CA TYR A 100 -6.01 2.61 6.36
C TYR A 100 -4.51 2.37 6.53
N VAL A 101 -3.84 3.37 7.09
CA VAL A 101 -2.41 3.35 7.30
C VAL A 101 -2.12 3.69 8.76
N ASN A 102 -1.37 2.82 9.42
CA ASN A 102 -0.82 3.10 10.75
C ASN A 102 0.63 3.52 10.58
N ILE A 103 0.96 4.69 11.10
CA ILE A 103 2.32 5.22 11.06
C ILE A 103 2.90 5.10 12.46
N VAL A 104 3.90 4.23 12.60
CA VAL A 104 4.66 4.05 13.84
C VAL A 104 5.75 5.10 13.87
N THR A 105 5.81 5.88 14.94
CA THR A 105 6.80 6.95 15.09
C THR A 105 7.91 6.59 16.06
N ASP A 106 7.77 5.47 16.77
CA ASP A 106 8.72 4.99 17.76
C ASP A 106 9.40 3.72 17.25
N ARG A 107 10.67 3.83 16.94
CA ARG A 107 11.48 2.73 16.42
C ARG A 107 11.60 1.55 17.39
N GLY A 108 11.54 1.81 18.69
CA GLY A 108 11.59 0.77 19.71
C GLY A 108 10.40 -0.19 19.70
N SER A 109 9.31 0.20 19.05
CA SER A 109 8.08 -0.59 18.97
C SER A 109 8.01 -1.53 17.76
N VAL A 110 9.00 -1.51 16.87
CA VAL A 110 8.96 -2.26 15.60
C VAL A 110 8.81 -3.76 15.83
N ASP A 111 9.60 -4.33 16.74
CA ASP A 111 9.56 -5.76 17.01
C ASP A 111 8.23 -6.17 17.62
N THR A 112 7.67 -5.34 18.51
CA THR A 112 6.36 -5.59 19.11
C THR A 112 5.26 -5.58 18.06
N VAL A 113 5.30 -4.60 17.15
CA VAL A 113 4.34 -4.52 16.04
C VAL A 113 4.40 -5.78 15.18
N LYS A 114 5.60 -6.19 14.78
CA LYS A 114 5.78 -7.40 13.97
C LYS A 114 5.26 -8.64 14.69
N GLU A 115 5.60 -8.81 15.96
CA GLU A 115 5.16 -9.96 16.75
C GLU A 115 3.64 -10.02 16.84
N VAL A 116 2.99 -8.92 17.14
CA VAL A 116 1.52 -8.85 17.26
C VAL A 116 0.86 -9.25 15.94
N PHE A 117 1.31 -8.68 14.82
CA PHE A 117 0.70 -8.95 13.52
C PHE A 117 1.01 -10.34 12.97
N GLU A 118 2.14 -10.93 13.36
CA GLU A 118 2.45 -12.32 13.00
C GLU A 118 1.61 -13.33 13.78
N ARG A 119 1.24 -12.97 15.02
CA ARG A 119 0.51 -13.86 15.91
C ARG A 119 -1.00 -13.75 15.75
N PHE A 120 -1.49 -12.58 15.46
CA PHE A 120 -2.93 -12.28 15.37
C PHE A 120 -3.30 -11.77 13.98
#